data_730762bdf5be138dd6fc6a3e052e7dd9
#
_entry.id   730762bdf5be138dd6fc6a3e052e7dd9
#
_cell.length_a   1.000
_cell.length_b   1.000
_cell.length_c   1.000
_cell.angle_alpha   90.00
_cell.angle_beta   90.00
_cell.angle_gamma   90.00
#
_symmetry.space_group_name_H-M   'P 1'
#
loop_
_entity.id
_entity.type
_entity.pdbx_description
1 polymer ?
#
loop_
_entity_poly.entity_id
_entity_poly.type
_entity_poly.pdbx_seq_one_letter_code
_entity_poly.pdbx_strand_id
1 'polypeptide(L)'
;MVRPQAVIFDLGGTLVDSPWRQEEMDRRWMCSYRALTGHYPDAGWPDGEAYVRAMGEAEAAHWQRVGQEQWSGSPAGLLSEGFRRLGCEVKEQELSTALDGYAQAIAGWATPFSDARKTLCELRRAGYRLGLLSNTWWAAEWHNADLATHRLDELLDVVVYTSDLPHSKPHASVFLEVTTRLNVEPESCVMVGDMMIDDISGALGVGMRAVWKRNTRWIRPTHIVPTATITHLGELPRLLSQWRES
;
A
#
# COMPACT_ATOMS: atom_id res chain seq x y z
N MET A 1 28.92 3.85 10.69
CA MET A 1 27.46 3.51 10.58
C MET A 1 27.30 2.11 9.99
N VAL A 2 26.22 1.37 10.34
CA VAL A 2 26.00 0.03 9.77
C VAL A 2 25.75 0.17 8.25
N ARG A 3 26.35 -0.73 7.45
CA ARG A 3 26.22 -0.70 5.98
C ARG A 3 24.83 -1.21 5.57
N PRO A 4 24.08 -0.50 4.71
CA PRO A 4 22.79 -0.98 4.21
C PRO A 4 22.94 -2.28 3.41
N GLN A 5 22.06 -3.26 3.69
CA GLN A 5 21.98 -4.55 3.01
C GLN A 5 20.66 -4.72 2.27
N ALA A 6 19.58 -4.07 2.73
CA ALA A 6 18.27 -4.14 2.13
C ALA A 6 17.66 -2.74 1.94
N VAL A 7 16.82 -2.63 0.91
CA VAL A 7 15.98 -1.46 0.65
C VAL A 7 14.54 -1.91 0.59
N ILE A 8 13.69 -1.31 1.42
CA ILE A 8 12.27 -1.60 1.53
C ILE A 8 11.53 -0.39 0.95
N PHE A 9 10.60 -0.64 0.05
CA PHE A 9 9.82 0.39 -0.61
C PHE A 9 8.38 0.37 -0.15
N ASP A 10 7.79 1.53 0.02
CA ASP A 10 6.35 1.68 -0.06
C ASP A 10 5.90 1.56 -1.53
N LEU A 11 4.59 1.32 -1.75
CA LEU A 11 4.04 1.12 -3.08
C LEU A 11 3.47 2.43 -3.66
N GLY A 12 2.35 2.89 -3.12
CA GLY A 12 1.58 4.00 -3.66
C GLY A 12 2.21 5.36 -3.39
N GLY A 13 2.49 6.17 -4.41
CA GLY A 13 3.25 7.41 -4.26
C GLY A 13 4.77 7.21 -4.26
N THR A 14 5.23 5.98 -4.13
CA THR A 14 6.66 5.62 -4.08
C THR A 14 7.11 4.85 -5.31
N LEU A 15 6.67 3.61 -5.52
CA LEU A 15 6.98 2.84 -6.73
C LEU A 15 5.96 3.07 -7.84
N VAL A 16 4.70 3.28 -7.50
CA VAL A 16 3.62 3.53 -8.44
C VAL A 16 2.93 4.86 -8.14
N ASP A 17 2.50 5.56 -9.18
CA ASP A 17 1.60 6.71 -9.03
C ASP A 17 0.18 6.21 -8.77
N SER A 18 -0.44 6.77 -7.76
CA SER A 18 -1.80 6.42 -7.37
C SER A 18 -2.62 7.69 -7.21
N PRO A 19 -3.23 8.17 -8.32
CA PRO A 19 -4.04 9.37 -8.27
C PRO A 19 -5.33 9.10 -7.49
N TRP A 20 -5.46 9.73 -6.33
CA TRP A 20 -6.69 9.73 -5.54
C TRP A 20 -7.68 10.74 -6.14
N ARG A 21 -8.70 10.22 -6.84
CA ARG A 21 -9.81 11.01 -7.35
C ARG A 21 -11.12 10.40 -6.87
N GLN A 22 -12.00 11.22 -6.29
CA GLN A 22 -13.29 10.76 -5.77
C GLN A 22 -14.11 10.03 -6.84
N GLU A 23 -14.18 10.59 -8.04
CA GLU A 23 -14.90 9.99 -9.18
C GLU A 23 -14.41 8.58 -9.51
N GLU A 24 -13.10 8.33 -9.39
CA GLU A 24 -12.52 7.02 -9.64
C GLU A 24 -12.90 6.02 -8.54
N MET A 25 -12.94 6.46 -7.30
CA MET A 25 -13.37 5.63 -6.17
C MET A 25 -14.85 5.28 -6.29
N ASP A 26 -15.69 6.26 -6.60
CA ASP A 26 -17.13 6.04 -6.82
C ASP A 26 -17.39 5.07 -7.98
N ARG A 27 -16.60 5.17 -9.06
CA ARG A 27 -16.65 4.24 -10.19
C ARG A 27 -16.33 2.80 -9.76
N ARG A 28 -15.32 2.59 -8.93
CA ARG A 28 -14.93 1.27 -8.42
C ARG A 28 -16.06 0.64 -7.59
N TRP A 29 -16.63 1.40 -6.68
CA TRP A 29 -17.76 0.95 -5.89
C TRP A 29 -19.02 0.72 -6.74
N MET A 30 -19.24 1.51 -7.78
CA MET A 30 -20.32 1.28 -8.73
C MET A 30 -20.12 -0.02 -9.54
N CYS A 31 -18.88 -0.40 -9.88
CA CYS A 31 -18.59 -1.69 -10.52
C CYS A 31 -18.89 -2.85 -9.57
N SER A 32 -18.50 -2.74 -8.31
CA SER A 32 -18.86 -3.68 -7.25
C SER A 32 -20.38 -3.86 -7.14
N TYR A 33 -21.13 -2.76 -7.11
CA TYR A 33 -22.59 -2.77 -7.10
C TYR A 33 -23.21 -3.49 -8.30
N ARG A 34 -22.70 -3.18 -9.49
CA ARG A 34 -23.21 -3.81 -10.74
C ARG A 34 -22.94 -5.30 -10.79
N ALA A 35 -21.77 -5.75 -10.31
CA ALA A 35 -21.48 -7.17 -10.21
C ALA A 35 -22.48 -7.86 -9.26
N LEU A 36 -22.72 -7.28 -8.10
CA LEU A 36 -23.65 -7.79 -7.10
C LEU A 36 -25.08 -7.87 -7.65
N THR A 37 -25.62 -6.78 -8.20
CA THR A 37 -27.00 -6.71 -8.71
C THR A 37 -27.18 -7.55 -9.97
N GLY A 38 -26.14 -7.72 -10.78
CA GLY A 38 -26.18 -8.58 -11.96
C GLY A 38 -26.27 -10.06 -11.62
N HIS A 39 -25.65 -10.50 -10.51
CA HIS A 39 -25.72 -11.89 -10.04
C HIS A 39 -26.95 -12.17 -9.16
N TYR A 40 -27.40 -11.19 -8.40
CA TYR A 40 -28.48 -11.32 -7.42
C TYR A 40 -29.55 -10.24 -7.62
N PRO A 41 -30.24 -10.19 -8.79
CA PRO A 41 -31.16 -9.11 -9.13
C PRO A 41 -32.39 -9.03 -8.22
N ASP A 42 -32.84 -10.16 -7.67
CA ASP A 42 -34.04 -10.27 -6.84
C ASP A 42 -33.77 -10.09 -5.34
N ALA A 43 -32.53 -9.79 -4.93
CA ALA A 43 -32.16 -9.71 -3.52
C ALA A 43 -32.58 -8.41 -2.83
N GLY A 44 -33.19 -7.46 -3.55
CA GLY A 44 -33.71 -6.22 -2.96
C GLY A 44 -32.63 -5.24 -2.49
N TRP A 45 -31.53 -5.16 -3.21
CA TRP A 45 -30.43 -4.25 -2.89
C TRP A 45 -30.87 -2.78 -2.89
N PRO A 46 -30.29 -1.92 -2.01
CA PRO A 46 -30.45 -0.48 -2.10
C PRO A 46 -30.03 0.07 -3.47
N ASP A 47 -30.40 1.31 -3.77
CA ASP A 47 -29.95 1.94 -5.01
C ASP A 47 -28.42 2.12 -5.05
N GLY A 48 -27.86 2.27 -6.27
CA GLY A 48 -26.43 2.33 -6.47
C GLY A 48 -25.75 3.54 -5.82
N GLU A 49 -26.44 4.66 -5.67
CA GLU A 49 -25.88 5.85 -5.01
C GLU A 49 -25.75 5.63 -3.50
N ALA A 50 -26.77 5.02 -2.89
CA ALA A 50 -26.71 4.64 -1.48
C ALA A 50 -25.60 3.64 -1.22
N TYR A 51 -25.42 2.64 -2.12
CA TYR A 51 -24.34 1.66 -2.04
C TYR A 51 -22.97 2.33 -2.10
N VAL A 52 -22.71 3.14 -3.14
CA VAL A 52 -21.42 3.84 -3.34
C VAL A 52 -21.09 4.71 -2.12
N ARG A 53 -22.07 5.45 -1.61
CA ARG A 53 -21.90 6.29 -0.42
C ARG A 53 -21.53 5.46 0.82
N ALA A 54 -22.25 4.37 1.10
CA ALA A 54 -21.99 3.54 2.28
C ALA A 54 -20.62 2.86 2.22
N MET A 55 -20.21 2.38 1.04
CA MET A 55 -18.89 1.79 0.84
C MET A 55 -17.78 2.84 0.97
N GLY A 56 -17.96 4.03 0.41
CA GLY A 56 -17.03 5.16 0.56
C GLY A 56 -16.88 5.60 2.02
N GLU A 57 -17.97 5.65 2.79
CA GLU A 57 -17.93 5.94 4.22
C GLU A 57 -17.23 4.83 5.02
N ALA A 58 -17.42 3.56 4.66
CA ALA A 58 -16.71 2.44 5.28
C ALA A 58 -15.20 2.52 5.01
N GLU A 59 -14.82 2.86 3.77
CA GLU A 59 -13.42 3.05 3.39
C GLU A 59 -12.78 4.24 4.12
N ALA A 60 -13.47 5.37 4.22
CA ALA A 60 -13.01 6.53 4.98
C ALA A 60 -12.83 6.20 6.47
N ALA A 61 -13.77 5.48 7.07
CA ALA A 61 -13.67 5.02 8.45
C ALA A 61 -12.52 4.02 8.66
N HIS A 62 -12.24 3.16 7.66
CA HIS A 62 -11.08 2.27 7.69
C HIS A 62 -9.77 3.09 7.75
N TRP A 63 -9.57 4.04 6.84
CA TRP A 63 -8.36 4.86 6.83
C TRP A 63 -8.21 5.74 8.08
N GLN A 64 -9.32 6.19 8.65
CA GLN A 64 -9.29 6.89 9.94
C GLN A 64 -8.76 5.98 11.06
N ARG A 65 -9.21 4.73 11.13
CA ARG A 65 -8.70 3.74 12.12
C ARG A 65 -7.23 3.38 11.88
N VAL A 66 -6.82 3.24 10.62
CA VAL A 66 -5.39 3.07 10.28
C VAL A 66 -4.57 4.21 10.87
N GLY A 67 -4.98 5.46 10.67
CA GLY A 67 -4.25 6.63 11.16
C GLY A 67 -4.26 6.80 12.68
N GLN A 68 -5.34 6.40 13.37
CA GLN A 68 -5.49 6.59 14.81
C GLN A 68 -5.01 5.39 15.62
N GLU A 69 -5.31 4.18 15.17
CA GLU A 69 -5.13 2.93 15.93
C GLU A 69 -4.04 2.03 15.32
N GLN A 70 -3.50 2.40 14.16
CA GLN A 70 -2.54 1.60 13.40
C GLN A 70 -3.07 0.19 13.11
N TRP A 71 -4.39 0.07 13.05
CA TRP A 71 -5.08 -1.18 12.79
C TRP A 71 -5.12 -1.46 11.29
N SER A 72 -4.96 -2.70 10.91
CA SER A 72 -5.13 -3.15 9.53
C SER A 72 -6.54 -3.67 9.30
N GLY A 73 -6.94 -3.79 8.05
CA GLY A 73 -8.24 -4.33 7.66
C GLY A 73 -8.14 -5.22 6.44
N SER A 74 -9.19 -6.00 6.22
CA SER A 74 -9.31 -6.89 5.07
C SER A 74 -10.40 -6.41 4.10
N PRO A 75 -10.37 -6.83 2.83
CA PRO A 75 -11.44 -6.54 1.86
C PRO A 75 -12.83 -6.93 2.37
N ALA A 76 -12.94 -8.14 2.91
CA ALA A 76 -14.21 -8.65 3.44
C ALA A 76 -14.71 -7.84 4.64
N GLY A 77 -13.81 -7.45 5.54
CA GLY A 77 -14.16 -6.63 6.71
C GLY A 77 -14.66 -5.25 6.33
N LEU A 78 -14.02 -4.61 5.34
CA LEU A 78 -14.43 -3.29 4.85
C LEU A 78 -15.81 -3.35 4.18
N LEU A 79 -16.03 -4.30 3.27
CA LEU A 79 -17.34 -4.45 2.63
C LEU A 79 -18.44 -4.82 3.63
N SER A 80 -18.18 -5.71 4.58
CA SER A 80 -19.14 -6.04 5.63
C SER A 80 -19.57 -4.81 6.43
N GLU A 81 -18.64 -3.90 6.72
CA GLU A 81 -18.97 -2.61 7.35
C GLU A 81 -19.85 -1.73 6.45
N GLY A 82 -19.58 -1.69 5.13
CA GLY A 82 -20.43 -0.99 4.18
C GLY A 82 -21.86 -1.54 4.13
N PHE A 83 -22.04 -2.86 4.08
CA PHE A 83 -23.35 -3.50 4.13
C PHE A 83 -24.07 -3.26 5.47
N ARG A 84 -23.35 -3.29 6.58
CA ARG A 84 -23.91 -2.95 7.89
C ARG A 84 -24.46 -1.50 7.92
N ARG A 85 -23.78 -0.55 7.29
CA ARG A 85 -24.24 0.85 7.14
C ARG A 85 -25.49 0.96 6.29
N LEU A 86 -25.64 0.11 5.29
CA LEU A 86 -26.85 -0.01 4.48
C LEU A 86 -28.02 -0.70 5.20
N GLY A 87 -27.79 -1.29 6.38
CA GLY A 87 -28.78 -2.11 7.07
C GLY A 87 -29.08 -3.43 6.34
N CYS A 88 -28.16 -3.89 5.50
CA CYS A 88 -28.30 -5.11 4.72
C CYS A 88 -27.52 -6.27 5.35
N GLU A 89 -28.13 -7.42 5.48
CA GLU A 89 -27.41 -8.67 5.69
C GLU A 89 -26.84 -9.15 4.36
N VAL A 90 -25.60 -9.62 4.36
CA VAL A 90 -24.91 -10.10 3.17
C VAL A 90 -24.36 -11.50 3.41
N LYS A 91 -24.55 -12.40 2.45
CA LYS A 91 -23.99 -13.74 2.47
C LYS A 91 -22.56 -13.72 1.94
N GLU A 92 -21.78 -14.72 2.30
CA GLU A 92 -20.37 -14.86 1.86
C GLU A 92 -20.21 -14.81 0.34
N GLN A 93 -21.10 -15.49 -0.41
CA GLN A 93 -21.08 -15.49 -1.87
C GLN A 93 -21.41 -14.12 -2.48
N GLU A 94 -22.33 -13.38 -1.87
CA GLU A 94 -22.70 -12.03 -2.30
C GLU A 94 -21.56 -11.05 -2.03
N LEU A 95 -20.90 -11.20 -0.85
CA LEU A 95 -19.72 -10.43 -0.49
C LEU A 95 -18.57 -10.69 -1.47
N SER A 96 -18.29 -11.96 -1.79
CA SER A 96 -17.28 -12.34 -2.80
C SER A 96 -17.58 -11.73 -4.17
N THR A 97 -18.82 -11.80 -4.63
CA THR A 97 -19.23 -11.21 -5.91
C THR A 97 -19.01 -9.69 -5.95
N ALA A 98 -19.33 -9.00 -4.86
CA ALA A 98 -19.10 -7.56 -4.77
C ALA A 98 -17.61 -7.22 -4.76
N LEU A 99 -16.78 -8.03 -4.08
CA LEU A 99 -15.31 -7.90 -4.08
C LEU A 99 -14.73 -8.13 -5.47
N ASP A 100 -15.21 -9.16 -6.19
CA ASP A 100 -14.76 -9.46 -7.56
C ASP A 100 -15.05 -8.28 -8.51
N GLY A 101 -16.23 -7.66 -8.38
CA GLY A 101 -16.57 -6.47 -9.15
C GLY A 101 -15.66 -5.26 -8.84
N TYR A 102 -15.28 -5.09 -7.58
CA TYR A 102 -14.31 -4.07 -7.19
C TYR A 102 -12.91 -4.40 -7.74
N ALA A 103 -12.46 -5.65 -7.59
CA ALA A 103 -11.16 -6.11 -8.08
C ALA A 103 -10.99 -5.89 -9.59
N GLN A 104 -12.04 -6.21 -10.38
CA GLN A 104 -12.04 -5.95 -11.81
C GLN A 104 -11.90 -4.45 -12.14
N ALA A 105 -12.49 -3.59 -11.34
CA ALA A 105 -12.44 -2.14 -11.56
C ALA A 105 -11.09 -1.52 -11.26
N ILE A 106 -10.27 -2.16 -10.40
CA ILE A 106 -8.92 -1.69 -10.05
C ILE A 106 -7.81 -2.36 -10.85
N ALA A 107 -8.11 -3.40 -11.62
CA ALA A 107 -7.12 -4.11 -12.41
C ALA A 107 -6.40 -3.15 -13.39
N GLY A 108 -5.07 -3.17 -13.39
CA GLY A 108 -4.26 -2.25 -14.18
C GLY A 108 -4.20 -0.81 -13.65
N TRP A 109 -4.61 -0.62 -12.39
CA TRP A 109 -4.61 0.70 -11.75
C TRP A 109 -3.20 1.25 -11.50
N ALA A 110 -2.25 0.39 -11.15
CA ALA A 110 -0.90 0.81 -10.80
C ALA A 110 -0.13 1.28 -12.05
N THR A 111 0.29 2.55 -12.05
CA THR A 111 1.19 3.10 -13.06
C THR A 111 2.56 3.33 -12.42
N PRO A 112 3.58 2.51 -12.72
CA PRO A 112 4.92 2.72 -12.16
C PRO A 112 5.49 4.08 -12.52
N PHE A 113 6.20 4.70 -11.57
CA PHE A 113 7.05 5.83 -11.91
C PHE A 113 8.10 5.40 -12.94
N SER A 114 8.42 6.29 -13.88
CA SER A 114 9.25 6.00 -15.05
C SER A 114 10.66 5.46 -14.70
N ASP A 115 11.15 5.78 -13.51
CA ASP A 115 12.46 5.35 -13.00
C ASP A 115 12.37 4.16 -12.02
N ALA A 116 11.17 3.71 -11.62
CA ALA A 116 11.01 2.68 -10.60
C ALA A 116 11.72 1.38 -10.98
N ARG A 117 11.35 0.76 -12.12
CA ARG A 117 11.93 -0.51 -12.55
C ARG A 117 13.45 -0.43 -12.76
N LYS A 118 13.92 0.66 -13.38
CA LYS A 118 15.36 0.88 -13.60
C LYS A 118 16.10 0.94 -12.26
N THR A 119 15.59 1.69 -11.29
CA THR A 119 16.20 1.83 -9.97
C THR A 119 16.25 0.50 -9.22
N LEU A 120 15.15 -0.27 -9.22
CA LEU A 120 15.14 -1.60 -8.60
C LEU A 120 16.20 -2.52 -9.23
N CYS A 121 16.31 -2.54 -10.56
CA CYS A 121 17.35 -3.32 -11.26
C CYS A 121 18.77 -2.90 -10.86
N GLU A 122 19.05 -1.61 -10.75
CA GLU A 122 20.36 -1.08 -10.35
C GLU A 122 20.70 -1.48 -8.91
N LEU A 123 19.75 -1.38 -7.99
CA LEU A 123 19.94 -1.78 -6.59
C LEU A 123 20.16 -3.29 -6.45
N ARG A 124 19.43 -4.14 -7.18
CA ARG A 124 19.69 -5.60 -7.19
C ARG A 124 21.10 -5.92 -7.71
N ARG A 125 21.53 -5.30 -8.81
CA ARG A 125 22.90 -5.47 -9.33
C ARG A 125 23.97 -5.01 -8.35
N ALA A 126 23.67 -4.01 -7.53
CA ALA A 126 24.54 -3.56 -6.45
C ALA A 126 24.51 -4.49 -5.21
N GLY A 127 23.71 -5.57 -5.24
CA GLY A 127 23.66 -6.60 -4.20
C GLY A 127 22.73 -6.28 -3.03
N TYR A 128 21.80 -5.34 -3.15
CA TYR A 128 20.77 -5.11 -2.15
C TYR A 128 19.64 -6.14 -2.26
N ARG A 129 19.13 -6.59 -1.11
CA ARG A 129 17.83 -7.25 -1.04
C ARG A 129 16.74 -6.20 -1.13
N LEU A 130 15.66 -6.49 -1.86
CA LEU A 130 14.58 -5.53 -2.10
C LEU A 130 13.28 -6.04 -1.50
N GLY A 131 12.65 -5.23 -0.66
CA GLY A 131 11.36 -5.49 -0.06
C GLY A 131 10.30 -4.47 -0.47
N LEU A 132 9.04 -4.86 -0.38
CA LEU A 132 7.87 -4.00 -0.44
C LEU A 132 7.12 -4.07 0.89
N LEU A 133 6.69 -2.92 1.41
CA LEU A 133 5.80 -2.82 2.57
C LEU A 133 4.73 -1.76 2.29
N SER A 134 3.50 -2.19 2.02
CA SER A 134 2.40 -1.29 1.64
C SER A 134 1.23 -1.33 2.63
N ASN A 135 0.78 -0.14 3.06
CA ASN A 135 -0.49 0.00 3.76
C ASN A 135 -1.64 -0.16 2.75
N THR A 136 -2.49 -1.16 2.97
CA THR A 136 -3.63 -1.43 2.10
C THR A 136 -4.68 -2.28 2.83
N TRP A 137 -5.95 -2.14 2.42
CA TRP A 137 -7.00 -3.09 2.75
C TRP A 137 -7.29 -4.05 1.57
N TRP A 138 -6.67 -3.82 0.40
CA TRP A 138 -6.84 -4.66 -0.77
C TRP A 138 -6.19 -6.02 -0.58
N ALA A 139 -6.74 -7.03 -1.22
CA ALA A 139 -6.17 -8.36 -1.23
C ALA A 139 -4.80 -8.37 -1.92
N ALA A 140 -3.89 -9.20 -1.41
CA ALA A 140 -2.52 -9.30 -1.94
C ALA A 140 -2.48 -9.65 -3.43
N GLU A 141 -3.38 -10.54 -3.88
CA GLU A 141 -3.47 -10.97 -5.28
C GLU A 141 -3.80 -9.81 -6.24
N TRP A 142 -4.57 -8.80 -5.81
CA TRP A 142 -4.90 -7.66 -6.66
C TRP A 142 -3.67 -6.79 -6.94
N HIS A 143 -2.86 -6.54 -5.91
CA HIS A 143 -1.60 -5.83 -6.07
C HIS A 143 -0.55 -6.65 -6.84
N ASN A 144 -0.47 -7.96 -6.57
CA ASN A 144 0.48 -8.84 -7.23
C ASN A 144 0.23 -8.92 -8.74
N ALA A 145 -1.04 -8.92 -9.17
CA ALA A 145 -1.39 -8.89 -10.58
C ALA A 145 -0.87 -7.61 -11.27
N ASP A 146 -1.00 -6.46 -10.61
CA ASP A 146 -0.50 -5.19 -11.13
C ASP A 146 1.04 -5.15 -11.14
N LEU A 147 1.70 -5.62 -10.08
CA LEU A 147 3.16 -5.72 -10.03
C LEU A 147 3.71 -6.60 -11.16
N ALA A 148 3.06 -7.74 -11.42
CA ALA A 148 3.44 -8.67 -12.48
C ALA A 148 3.27 -8.06 -13.88
N THR A 149 2.18 -7.30 -14.10
CA THR A 149 1.96 -6.59 -15.37
C THR A 149 3.12 -5.68 -15.74
N HIS A 150 3.77 -5.08 -14.73
CA HIS A 150 4.91 -4.19 -14.90
C HIS A 150 6.26 -4.86 -14.62
N ARG A 151 6.26 -6.17 -14.33
CA ARG A 151 7.44 -6.97 -13.99
C ARG A 151 8.25 -6.38 -12.83
N LEU A 152 7.57 -5.80 -11.85
CA LEU A 152 8.19 -5.30 -10.61
C LEU A 152 8.33 -6.42 -9.58
N ASP A 153 7.42 -7.39 -9.59
CA ASP A 153 7.44 -8.60 -8.76
C ASP A 153 8.74 -9.40 -8.90
N GLU A 154 9.28 -9.52 -10.13
CA GLU A 154 10.55 -10.20 -10.42
C GLU A 154 11.76 -9.58 -9.71
N LEU A 155 11.64 -8.33 -9.27
CA LEU A 155 12.72 -7.55 -8.68
C LEU A 155 12.65 -7.48 -7.15
N LEU A 156 11.54 -7.87 -6.55
CA LEU A 156 11.30 -7.85 -5.12
C LEU A 156 11.57 -9.23 -4.51
N ASP A 157 12.36 -9.28 -3.45
CA ASP A 157 12.66 -10.53 -2.74
C ASP A 157 11.57 -10.86 -1.71
N VAL A 158 10.91 -9.81 -1.18
CA VAL A 158 9.81 -9.93 -0.21
C VAL A 158 8.76 -8.87 -0.50
N VAL A 159 7.50 -9.26 -0.41
CA VAL A 159 6.34 -8.37 -0.52
C VAL A 159 5.46 -8.56 0.72
N VAL A 160 5.12 -7.46 1.37
CA VAL A 160 4.26 -7.43 2.56
C VAL A 160 3.16 -6.39 2.36
N TYR A 161 1.93 -6.85 2.44
CA TYR A 161 0.73 -6.02 2.47
C TYR A 161 0.13 -6.03 3.87
N THR A 162 -0.28 -4.87 4.36
CA THR A 162 -0.83 -4.80 5.72
C THR A 162 -2.21 -5.42 5.84
N SER A 163 -2.93 -5.63 4.73
CA SER A 163 -4.18 -6.41 4.71
C SER A 163 -4.03 -7.85 5.22
N ASP A 164 -2.81 -8.39 5.18
CA ASP A 164 -2.48 -9.74 5.68
C ASP A 164 -1.95 -9.72 7.14
N LEU A 165 -1.88 -8.55 7.76
CA LEU A 165 -1.31 -8.34 9.08
C LEU A 165 -2.33 -7.69 10.03
N PRO A 166 -2.16 -7.81 11.36
CA PRO A 166 -3.04 -7.15 12.31
C PRO A 166 -2.87 -5.63 12.38
N HIS A 167 -1.70 -5.12 11.96
CA HIS A 167 -1.36 -3.70 12.04
C HIS A 167 -0.92 -3.12 10.70
N SER A 168 -1.00 -1.78 10.61
CA SER A 168 -0.50 -0.97 9.49
C SER A 168 0.68 -0.09 9.92
N LYS A 169 1.48 0.39 8.96
CA LYS A 169 2.47 1.45 9.24
C LYS A 169 1.75 2.64 9.91
N PRO A 170 2.34 3.29 10.92
CA PRO A 170 3.74 3.18 11.38
C PRO A 170 3.98 2.16 12.50
N HIS A 171 3.11 1.18 12.74
CA HIS A 171 3.31 0.18 13.79
C HIS A 171 4.59 -0.62 13.57
N ALA A 172 5.42 -0.76 14.62
CA ALA A 172 6.74 -1.39 14.54
C ALA A 172 6.72 -2.82 13.97
N SER A 173 5.67 -3.60 14.29
CA SER A 173 5.58 -5.01 13.88
C SER A 173 5.64 -5.21 12.37
N VAL A 174 5.09 -4.29 11.56
CA VAL A 174 5.07 -4.46 10.11
C VAL A 174 6.45 -4.24 9.48
N PHE A 175 7.27 -3.36 10.06
CA PHE A 175 8.67 -3.19 9.65
C PHE A 175 9.52 -4.39 10.07
N LEU A 176 9.31 -4.90 11.27
CA LEU A 176 9.99 -6.10 11.75
C LEU A 176 9.60 -7.33 10.94
N GLU A 177 8.35 -7.44 10.49
CA GLU A 177 7.89 -8.52 9.62
C GLU A 177 8.67 -8.54 8.30
N VAL A 178 8.76 -7.40 7.60
CA VAL A 178 9.47 -7.36 6.32
C VAL A 178 10.97 -7.59 6.48
N THR A 179 11.60 -7.10 7.56
CA THR A 179 13.04 -7.36 7.81
C THR A 179 13.31 -8.81 8.16
N THR A 180 12.42 -9.43 8.95
CA THR A 180 12.51 -10.87 9.27
C THR A 180 12.43 -11.71 7.99
N ARG A 181 11.47 -11.44 7.12
CA ARG A 181 11.34 -12.14 5.83
C ARG A 181 12.55 -11.90 4.91
N LEU A 182 13.11 -10.69 4.91
CA LEU A 182 14.35 -10.38 4.19
C LEU A 182 15.59 -11.01 4.84
N ASN A 183 15.49 -11.50 6.08
CA ASN A 183 16.61 -11.97 6.91
C ASN A 183 17.73 -10.92 6.99
N VAL A 184 17.38 -9.68 7.38
CA VAL A 184 18.28 -8.53 7.56
C VAL A 184 17.83 -7.76 8.81
N GLU A 185 18.79 -7.35 9.65
CA GLU A 185 18.49 -6.53 10.82
C GLU A 185 17.99 -5.13 10.43
N PRO A 186 17.05 -4.53 11.19
CA PRO A 186 16.48 -3.23 10.88
C PRO A 186 17.52 -2.12 10.60
N GLU A 187 18.60 -2.07 11.38
CA GLU A 187 19.67 -1.07 11.25
C GLU A 187 20.45 -1.16 9.92
N SER A 188 20.37 -2.33 9.27
CA SER A 188 20.93 -2.60 7.94
C SER A 188 19.89 -2.39 6.83
N CYS A 189 18.69 -1.92 7.15
CA CYS A 189 17.64 -1.65 6.19
C CYS A 189 17.46 -0.14 5.95
N VAL A 190 16.98 0.16 4.75
CA VAL A 190 16.58 1.52 4.34
C VAL A 190 15.13 1.45 3.90
N MET A 191 14.24 2.18 4.57
CA MET A 191 12.87 2.40 4.10
C MET A 191 12.84 3.58 3.14
N VAL A 192 12.17 3.42 2.02
CA VAL A 192 11.90 4.48 1.04
C VAL A 192 10.39 4.63 0.91
N GLY A 193 9.86 5.80 1.24
CA GLY A 193 8.43 6.06 1.20
C GLY A 193 8.11 7.53 1.05
N ASP A 194 6.84 7.86 0.79
CA ASP A 194 6.37 9.23 0.59
C ASP A 194 5.60 9.79 1.79
N MET A 195 5.14 8.91 2.70
CA MET A 195 4.38 9.29 3.88
C MET A 195 5.29 9.50 5.10
N MET A 196 5.36 10.76 5.56
CA MET A 196 6.26 11.12 6.68
C MET A 196 5.93 10.38 7.99
N ILE A 197 4.66 10.13 8.27
CA ILE A 197 4.24 9.43 9.49
C ILE A 197 4.40 7.92 9.27
N ASP A 198 3.75 7.37 8.27
CA ASP A 198 3.66 5.94 8.09
C ASP A 198 5.01 5.30 7.74
N ASP A 199 5.71 5.87 6.74
CA ASP A 199 6.96 5.29 6.26
C ASP A 199 8.18 5.76 7.08
N ILE A 200 8.34 7.10 7.19
CA ILE A 200 9.57 7.67 7.69
C ILE A 200 9.65 7.54 9.21
N SER A 201 8.62 8.00 9.94
CA SER A 201 8.62 7.89 11.39
C SER A 201 8.59 6.44 11.86
N GLY A 202 7.80 5.58 11.20
CA GLY A 202 7.73 4.16 11.54
C GLY A 202 9.07 3.45 11.37
N ALA A 203 9.75 3.64 10.24
CA ALA A 203 11.07 3.07 9.97
C ALA A 203 12.15 3.56 10.95
N LEU A 204 12.19 4.87 11.21
CA LEU A 204 13.11 5.43 12.20
C LEU A 204 12.86 4.87 13.60
N GLY A 205 11.59 4.62 13.96
CA GLY A 205 11.19 4.06 15.25
C GLY A 205 11.72 2.64 15.52
N VAL A 206 12.05 1.88 14.47
CA VAL A 206 12.66 0.54 14.58
C VAL A 206 14.16 0.52 14.25
N GLY A 207 14.79 1.69 14.15
CA GLY A 207 16.24 1.80 13.91
C GLY A 207 16.67 1.74 12.44
N MET A 208 15.75 1.70 11.49
CA MET A 208 16.09 1.78 10.07
C MET A 208 16.54 3.19 9.69
N ARG A 209 17.28 3.32 8.58
CA ARG A 209 17.35 4.58 7.86
C ARG A 209 16.07 4.79 7.06
N ALA A 210 15.66 6.05 6.93
CA ALA A 210 14.46 6.39 6.19
C ALA A 210 14.73 7.47 5.14
N VAL A 211 14.41 7.18 3.90
CA VAL A 211 14.53 8.09 2.76
C VAL A 211 13.14 8.55 2.36
N TRP A 212 12.90 9.85 2.51
CA TRP A 212 11.64 10.43 2.07
C TRP A 212 11.69 10.74 0.57
N LYS A 213 10.84 10.04 -0.20
CA LYS A 213 10.55 10.42 -1.58
C LYS A 213 9.54 11.56 -1.55
N ARG A 214 9.97 12.77 -1.90
CA ARG A 214 9.15 13.98 -1.77
C ARG A 214 7.83 13.84 -2.53
N ASN A 215 6.74 13.97 -1.77
CA ASN A 215 5.40 14.06 -2.29
C ASN A 215 4.74 15.34 -1.77
N THR A 216 4.25 16.18 -2.68
CA THR A 216 3.62 17.47 -2.33
C THR A 216 2.14 17.34 -2.01
N ARG A 217 1.57 16.15 -2.16
CA ARG A 217 0.14 15.88 -1.86
C ARG A 217 -0.13 15.84 -0.36
N TRP A 218 0.90 15.55 0.46
CA TRP A 218 0.75 15.32 1.89
C TRP A 218 1.39 16.41 2.73
N ILE A 219 0.80 16.69 3.90
CA ILE A 219 1.37 17.60 4.89
C ILE A 219 2.65 16.98 5.45
N ARG A 220 3.73 17.77 5.49
CA ARG A 220 5.00 17.37 6.10
C ARG A 220 5.04 17.81 7.57
N PRO A 221 5.00 16.89 8.55
CA PRO A 221 5.28 17.22 9.95
C PRO A 221 6.73 17.66 10.10
N THR A 222 6.95 18.84 10.70
CA THR A 222 8.29 19.44 10.81
C THR A 222 9.20 18.78 11.83
N HIS A 223 8.63 17.98 12.74
CA HIS A 223 9.37 17.27 13.78
C HIS A 223 9.94 15.92 13.32
N ILE A 224 9.50 15.39 12.16
CA ILE A 224 10.06 14.16 11.60
C ILE A 224 11.17 14.52 10.62
N VAL A 225 12.39 14.06 10.91
CA VAL A 225 13.56 14.31 10.09
C VAL A 225 14.00 13.02 9.40
N PRO A 226 13.80 12.87 8.08
CA PRO A 226 14.27 11.70 7.35
C PRO A 226 15.81 11.64 7.33
N THR A 227 16.38 10.45 7.17
CA THR A 227 17.84 10.28 6.99
C THR A 227 18.32 10.97 5.70
N ALA A 228 17.49 10.92 4.65
CA ALA A 228 17.71 11.67 3.41
C ALA A 228 16.37 11.96 2.72
N THR A 229 16.40 12.86 1.75
CA THR A 229 15.25 13.22 0.91
C THR A 229 15.64 13.10 -0.56
N ILE A 230 14.78 12.49 -1.36
CA ILE A 230 14.91 12.40 -2.81
C ILE A 230 13.64 12.92 -3.50
N THR A 231 13.75 13.29 -4.74
CA THR A 231 12.61 13.65 -5.61
C THR A 231 12.32 12.52 -6.58
N HIS A 232 13.34 11.84 -7.06
CA HIS A 232 13.28 10.75 -8.01
C HIS A 232 13.94 9.49 -7.44
N LEU A 233 13.39 8.31 -7.73
CA LEU A 233 13.96 7.04 -7.28
C LEU A 233 15.38 6.82 -7.82
N GLY A 234 15.67 7.32 -9.02
CA GLY A 234 16.99 7.23 -9.65
C GLY A 234 18.14 7.90 -8.87
N GLU A 235 17.83 8.66 -7.79
CA GLU A 235 18.85 9.23 -6.89
C GLU A 235 19.36 8.20 -5.87
N LEU A 236 18.58 7.13 -5.59
CA LEU A 236 18.88 6.13 -4.56
C LEU A 236 20.22 5.41 -4.76
N PRO A 237 20.60 4.90 -5.96
CA PRO A 237 21.84 4.16 -6.11
C PRO A 237 23.06 4.98 -5.70
N ARG A 238 23.10 6.27 -6.08
CA ARG A 238 24.17 7.18 -5.68
C ARG A 238 24.17 7.46 -4.18
N LEU A 239 23.01 7.75 -3.61
CA LEU A 239 22.85 8.00 -2.17
C LEU A 239 23.35 6.81 -1.33
N LEU A 240 22.94 5.60 -1.70
CA LEU A 240 23.30 4.40 -0.98
C LEU A 240 24.78 4.01 -1.16
N SER A 241 25.39 4.35 -2.31
CA SER A 241 26.83 4.19 -2.51
C SER A 241 27.63 5.03 -1.51
N GLN A 242 27.24 6.28 -1.30
CA GLN A 242 27.86 7.17 -0.31
C GLN A 242 27.78 6.60 1.12
N TRP A 243 26.68 5.96 1.47
CA TRP A 243 26.51 5.33 2.79
C TRP A 243 27.30 4.02 2.97
N ARG A 244 27.81 3.46 1.88
CA ARG A 244 28.71 2.29 1.92
C ARG A 244 30.16 2.67 2.19
N GLU A 245 30.53 3.88 1.85
CA GLU A 245 31.89 4.41 1.95
C GLU A 245 32.13 5.16 3.29
N SER A 246 31.04 5.46 4.02
CA SER A 246 31.08 6.13 5.33
C SER A 246 31.09 5.15 6.49
#